data_5d852d5043265aa31f8ebd77f2a8d46e
#
_entry.id   5d852d5043265aa31f8ebd77f2a8d46e
#
_cell.length_a   1.000
_cell.length_b   1.000
_cell.length_c   1.000
_cell.angle_alpha   90.00
_cell.angle_beta   90.00
_cell.angle_gamma   90.00
#
_symmetry.space_group_name_H-M   'P 1'
#
loop_
_entity.id
_entity.type
_entity.pdbx_description
1 polymer ?
#
loop_
_entity_poly.entity_id
_entity_poly.type
_entity_poly.pdbx_seq_one_letter_code
_entity_poly.pdbx_strand_id
1 'polypeptide(L)'
;MKKLIKYIIIAIFPVLFVLFIVLSINVFVTDWRYAHKSLGVYQDPFNWPLYKFELAVQRFIRSLVNTKTKGLPAVHLYIGERGQRKLLENTPISTKKWIEGHFLLDDGNLKKIKIRHRGDNPRNWMFEKKHWRIKTRKNETFDRKRYAEYWPVDFEKFFSGSIANRMGILSPKFKLVELFINDKSDGIFIETEKLNEGFLRRNNLMPVNLYKGEQILTEGIIGTEPDLFNNYHIWKKLAYFNQLDEKDKSDLRDFLSLLRNAELNNFSFSELLRRTDVDIWSSFAAYQILTQNYHNDHS
;
A
#
# COMPACT_ATOMS: atom_id res chain seq x y z
N MET A 1 6.88 47.50 -31.83
CA MET A 1 7.22 46.26 -31.11
C MET A 1 6.38 46.02 -29.84
N LYS A 2 6.36 46.90 -28.85
CA LYS A 2 5.57 46.71 -27.59
C LYS A 2 4.06 46.53 -27.81
N LYS A 3 3.44 47.27 -28.74
CA LYS A 3 2.01 47.10 -29.07
C LYS A 3 1.69 45.74 -29.71
N LEU A 4 2.56 45.25 -30.61
CA LEU A 4 2.39 43.96 -31.26
C LEU A 4 2.47 42.81 -30.24
N ILE A 5 3.42 42.86 -29.32
CA ILE A 5 3.56 41.88 -28.24
C ILE A 5 2.32 41.84 -27.37
N LYS A 6 1.76 43.01 -27.01
CA LYS A 6 0.51 43.10 -26.25
C LYS A 6 -0.67 42.42 -26.95
N TYR A 7 -0.83 42.62 -28.25
CA TYR A 7 -1.90 41.96 -29.02
C TYR A 7 -1.69 40.46 -29.15
N ILE A 8 -0.46 40.01 -29.30
CA ILE A 8 -0.11 38.58 -29.33
C ILE A 8 -0.47 37.93 -27.97
N ILE A 9 -0.12 38.55 -26.84
CA ILE A 9 -0.46 38.04 -25.52
C ILE A 9 -1.97 37.98 -25.31
N ILE A 10 -2.70 39.04 -25.73
CA ILE A 10 -4.17 39.10 -25.61
C ILE A 10 -4.84 38.01 -26.49
N ALA A 11 -4.28 37.68 -27.64
CA ALA A 11 -4.83 36.65 -28.51
C ALA A 11 -4.48 35.21 -28.05
N ILE A 12 -3.29 35.01 -27.52
CA ILE A 12 -2.82 33.68 -27.06
C ILE A 12 -3.46 33.30 -25.73
N PHE A 13 -3.67 34.24 -24.83
CA PHE A 13 -4.20 33.95 -23.50
C PHE A 13 -5.57 33.24 -23.51
N PRO A 14 -6.58 33.68 -24.27
CA PRO A 14 -7.86 32.97 -24.34
C PRO A 14 -7.73 31.57 -24.92
N VAL A 15 -6.87 31.37 -25.91
CA VAL A 15 -6.63 30.06 -26.54
C VAL A 15 -6.02 29.10 -25.51
N LEU A 16 -4.99 29.54 -24.77
CA LEU A 16 -4.37 28.75 -23.71
C LEU A 16 -5.36 28.48 -22.57
N PHE A 17 -6.21 29.45 -22.23
CA PHE A 17 -7.24 29.29 -21.19
C PHE A 17 -8.31 28.27 -21.59
N VAL A 18 -8.80 28.32 -22.84
CA VAL A 18 -9.74 27.31 -23.35
C VAL A 18 -9.09 25.93 -23.40
N LEU A 19 -7.85 25.85 -23.90
CA LEU A 19 -7.10 24.58 -23.92
C LEU A 19 -6.94 24.01 -22.49
N PHE A 20 -6.61 24.86 -21.53
CA PHE A 20 -6.51 24.47 -20.12
C PHE A 20 -7.84 23.93 -19.58
N ILE A 21 -8.97 24.60 -19.88
CA ILE A 21 -10.31 24.14 -19.47
C ILE A 21 -10.62 22.77 -20.10
N VAL A 22 -10.40 22.61 -21.40
CA VAL A 22 -10.66 21.36 -22.12
C VAL A 22 -9.81 20.22 -21.55
N LEU A 23 -8.52 20.45 -21.32
CA LEU A 23 -7.62 19.47 -20.70
C LEU A 23 -8.05 19.15 -19.28
N SER A 24 -8.44 20.15 -18.50
CA SER A 24 -8.91 19.97 -17.11
C SER A 24 -10.17 19.14 -17.03
N ILE A 25 -11.15 19.42 -17.90
CA ILE A 25 -12.39 18.63 -18.01
C ILE A 25 -12.07 17.19 -18.43
N ASN A 26 -11.19 17.00 -19.41
CA ASN A 26 -10.82 15.66 -19.87
C ASN A 26 -10.15 14.84 -18.75
N VAL A 27 -9.17 15.42 -18.06
CA VAL A 27 -8.49 14.78 -16.92
C VAL A 27 -9.49 14.49 -15.81
N PHE A 28 -10.36 15.46 -15.47
CA PHE A 28 -11.37 15.29 -14.44
C PHE A 28 -12.36 14.18 -14.79
N VAL A 29 -12.91 14.17 -16.00
CA VAL A 29 -13.87 13.13 -16.43
C VAL A 29 -13.22 11.75 -16.45
N THR A 30 -11.98 11.66 -16.93
CA THR A 30 -11.26 10.40 -16.98
C THR A 30 -10.99 9.86 -15.57
N ASP A 31 -10.44 10.68 -14.69
CA ASP A 31 -10.13 10.30 -13.33
C ASP A 31 -11.40 10.12 -12.48
N TRP A 32 -12.44 10.91 -12.71
CA TRP A 32 -13.73 10.80 -12.02
C TRP A 32 -14.44 9.48 -12.35
N ARG A 33 -14.38 9.00 -13.59
CA ARG A 33 -14.90 7.67 -13.95
C ARG A 33 -14.26 6.56 -13.12
N TYR A 34 -13.00 6.72 -12.78
CA TYR A 34 -12.27 5.76 -11.96
C TYR A 34 -12.48 5.97 -10.45
N ALA A 35 -12.60 7.19 -10.01
CA ALA A 35 -12.76 7.53 -8.60
C ALA A 35 -14.19 7.38 -8.09
N HIS A 36 -15.18 7.65 -8.92
CA HIS A 36 -16.60 7.61 -8.52
C HIS A 36 -17.07 6.19 -8.16
N LYS A 37 -16.46 5.17 -8.74
CA LYS A 37 -16.71 3.77 -8.37
C LYS A 37 -16.05 3.35 -7.06
N SER A 38 -15.22 4.19 -6.48
CA SER A 38 -14.35 3.84 -5.35
C SER A 38 -14.35 4.87 -4.23
N LEU A 39 -15.41 5.66 -4.03
CA LEU A 39 -15.47 6.66 -2.97
C LEU A 39 -15.13 8.10 -3.35
N GLY A 40 -15.82 8.62 -4.23
CA GLY A 40 -15.99 10.01 -4.63
C GLY A 40 -15.60 11.20 -3.75
N VAL A 41 -14.78 11.02 -2.75
CA VAL A 41 -14.66 11.99 -1.65
C VAL A 41 -13.58 13.06 -1.87
N TYR A 42 -12.67 12.93 -2.83
CA TYR A 42 -11.49 13.82 -2.80
C TYR A 42 -11.10 14.46 -4.12
N GLN A 43 -12.01 14.59 -5.06
CA GLN A 43 -11.69 15.28 -6.30
C GLN A 43 -12.40 16.61 -6.37
N ASP A 44 -11.72 17.63 -5.89
CA ASP A 44 -12.01 18.98 -6.31
C ASP A 44 -11.76 19.08 -7.82
N PRO A 45 -12.78 19.36 -8.62
CA PRO A 45 -12.66 19.43 -10.08
C PRO A 45 -11.64 20.45 -10.57
N PHE A 46 -11.26 21.40 -9.75
CA PHE A 46 -10.28 22.43 -10.10
C PHE A 46 -8.87 22.09 -9.62
N ASN A 47 -8.73 21.58 -8.42
CA ASN A 47 -7.40 21.27 -7.86
C ASN A 47 -6.80 19.99 -8.43
N TRP A 48 -7.61 19.01 -8.81
CA TRP A 48 -7.12 17.76 -9.36
C TRP A 48 -6.36 17.91 -10.69
N PRO A 49 -6.87 18.63 -11.69
CA PRO A 49 -6.12 18.91 -12.90
C PRO A 49 -4.82 19.67 -12.66
N LEU A 50 -4.82 20.65 -11.75
CA LEU A 50 -3.62 21.40 -11.37
C LEU A 50 -2.57 20.48 -10.75
N TYR A 51 -2.98 19.61 -9.84
CA TYR A 51 -2.11 18.61 -9.24
C TYR A 51 -1.52 17.65 -10.28
N LYS A 52 -2.33 17.19 -11.23
CA LYS A 52 -1.85 16.34 -12.34
C LYS A 52 -0.85 17.08 -13.24
N PHE A 53 -1.11 18.32 -13.52
CA PHE A 53 -0.18 19.16 -14.29
C PHE A 53 1.15 19.35 -13.54
N GLU A 54 1.09 19.69 -12.27
CA GLU A 54 2.27 19.81 -11.42
C GLU A 54 3.10 18.52 -11.42
N LEU A 55 2.46 17.38 -11.25
CA LEU A 55 3.13 16.08 -11.32
C LEU A 55 3.78 15.84 -12.69
N ALA A 56 3.10 16.19 -13.77
CA ALA A 56 3.66 16.05 -15.12
C ALA A 56 4.90 16.94 -15.33
N VAL A 57 4.85 18.18 -14.84
CA VAL A 57 6.00 19.11 -14.86
C VAL A 57 7.14 18.57 -14.03
N GLN A 58 6.88 18.11 -12.81
CA GLN A 58 7.91 17.52 -11.96
C GLN A 58 8.57 16.29 -12.61
N ARG A 59 7.79 15.46 -13.29
CA ARG A 59 8.32 14.31 -14.04
C ARG A 59 9.21 14.75 -15.19
N PHE A 60 8.76 15.74 -15.95
CA PHE A 60 9.54 16.28 -17.05
C PHE A 60 10.88 16.83 -16.55
N ILE A 61 10.87 17.64 -15.48
CA ILE A 61 12.08 18.16 -14.86
C ILE A 61 12.99 17.02 -14.38
N ARG A 62 12.43 16.01 -13.71
CA ARG A 62 13.19 14.83 -13.27
C ARG A 62 13.79 14.03 -14.43
N SER A 63 13.08 13.95 -15.56
CA SER A 63 13.60 13.27 -16.75
C SER A 63 14.79 13.97 -17.39
N LEU A 64 14.90 15.30 -17.21
CA LEU A 64 16.02 16.10 -17.66
C LEU A 64 17.22 15.99 -16.71
N VAL A 65 16.96 15.79 -15.45
CA VAL A 65 17.98 15.61 -14.40
C VAL A 65 18.15 14.13 -14.14
N ASN A 66 19.05 13.49 -14.86
CA ASN A 66 19.33 12.06 -14.75
C ASN A 66 20.06 11.75 -13.42
N THR A 67 19.38 11.95 -12.30
CA THR A 67 19.89 11.69 -10.96
C THR A 67 19.57 10.24 -10.59
N LYS A 68 20.51 9.34 -10.93
CA LYS A 68 20.57 8.06 -10.21
C LYS A 68 20.79 8.38 -8.74
N THR A 69 19.90 7.89 -7.90
CA THR A 69 20.01 8.05 -6.45
C THR A 69 21.23 7.24 -6.00
N LYS A 70 22.36 7.92 -5.80
CA LYS A 70 23.59 7.24 -5.39
C LYS A 70 23.35 6.52 -4.06
N GLY A 71 23.63 5.21 -4.03
CA GLY A 71 23.69 4.43 -2.80
C GLY A 71 22.41 3.67 -2.42
N LEU A 72 21.31 3.78 -3.17
CA LEU A 72 20.16 2.92 -2.95
C LEU A 72 20.21 1.67 -3.85
N PRO A 73 19.81 0.50 -3.33
CA PRO A 73 19.66 -0.68 -4.17
C PRO A 73 18.61 -0.45 -5.26
N ALA A 74 18.92 -0.84 -6.48
CA ALA A 74 18.02 -0.75 -7.62
C ALA A 74 17.15 -2.01 -7.71
N VAL A 75 15.87 -1.81 -8.00
CA VAL A 75 14.92 -2.89 -8.28
C VAL A 75 14.33 -2.69 -9.66
N HIS A 76 14.53 -3.65 -10.54
CA HIS A 76 14.04 -3.56 -11.92
C HIS A 76 12.89 -4.54 -12.15
N LEU A 77 11.75 -3.99 -12.57
CA LEU A 77 10.55 -4.73 -12.95
C LEU A 77 10.27 -4.51 -14.44
N TYR A 78 10.03 -5.58 -15.16
CA TYR A 78 9.69 -5.52 -16.57
C TYR A 78 8.26 -6.01 -16.79
N ILE A 79 7.45 -5.17 -17.40
CA ILE A 79 6.03 -5.41 -17.64
C ILE A 79 5.76 -5.12 -19.12
N GLY A 80 5.36 -6.15 -19.87
CA GLY A 80 5.01 -5.98 -21.28
C GLY A 80 3.76 -5.11 -21.46
N GLU A 81 3.61 -4.48 -22.62
CA GLU A 81 2.51 -3.55 -22.93
C GLU A 81 1.11 -4.15 -22.68
N ARG A 82 0.90 -5.43 -23.03
CA ARG A 82 -0.37 -6.12 -22.75
C ARG A 82 -0.64 -6.21 -21.25
N GLY A 83 0.42 -6.43 -20.46
CA GLY A 83 0.33 -6.47 -18.99
C GLY A 83 -0.01 -5.09 -18.43
N GLN A 84 0.65 -4.05 -18.91
CA GLN A 84 0.36 -2.66 -18.49
C GLN A 84 -1.09 -2.28 -18.79
N ARG A 85 -1.59 -2.58 -19.99
CA ARG A 85 -3.01 -2.34 -20.34
C ARG A 85 -3.95 -3.07 -19.38
N LYS A 86 -3.70 -4.35 -19.09
CA LYS A 86 -4.53 -5.13 -18.15
C LYS A 86 -4.51 -4.56 -16.73
N LEU A 87 -3.39 -4.01 -16.27
CA LEU A 87 -3.33 -3.34 -14.97
C LEU A 87 -4.21 -2.10 -14.94
N LEU A 88 -4.27 -1.34 -16.03
CA LEU A 88 -5.12 -0.15 -16.15
C LEU A 88 -6.61 -0.51 -16.30
N GLU A 89 -6.94 -1.51 -17.11
CA GLU A 89 -8.31 -2.01 -17.29
C GLU A 89 -8.93 -2.51 -15.98
N ASN A 90 -8.10 -2.99 -15.08
CA ASN A 90 -8.53 -3.54 -13.80
C ASN A 90 -8.70 -2.48 -12.69
N THR A 91 -8.38 -1.24 -12.94
CA THR A 91 -8.63 -0.14 -11.99
C THR A 91 -10.05 0.39 -12.15
N PRO A 92 -10.70 0.81 -11.06
CA PRO A 92 -10.28 0.80 -9.67
C PRO A 92 -10.65 -0.48 -8.91
N ILE A 93 -11.49 -1.35 -9.50
CA ILE A 93 -12.11 -2.48 -8.78
C ILE A 93 -11.22 -3.70 -8.73
N SER A 94 -10.28 -3.85 -9.66
CA SER A 94 -9.58 -5.10 -9.87
C SER A 94 -8.05 -4.99 -9.76
N THR A 95 -7.58 -4.40 -8.68
CA THR A 95 -6.15 -4.47 -8.32
C THR A 95 -5.69 -5.88 -7.95
N LYS A 96 -6.63 -6.81 -7.78
CA LYS A 96 -6.34 -8.19 -7.32
C LYS A 96 -5.91 -9.12 -8.45
N LYS A 97 -6.05 -8.74 -9.72
CA LYS A 97 -5.61 -9.56 -10.86
C LYS A 97 -4.10 -9.49 -11.05
N TRP A 98 -3.49 -10.66 -11.07
CA TRP A 98 -2.07 -10.80 -11.31
C TRP A 98 -1.78 -10.83 -12.80
N ILE A 99 -0.78 -10.08 -13.22
CA ILE A 99 -0.19 -10.16 -14.56
C ILE A 99 1.19 -10.81 -14.50
N GLU A 100 1.68 -11.27 -15.63
CA GLU A 100 3.05 -11.75 -15.77
C GLU A 100 4.03 -10.59 -15.98
N GLY A 101 5.21 -10.71 -15.42
CA GLY A 101 6.32 -9.80 -15.58
C GLY A 101 7.63 -10.48 -15.21
N HIS A 102 8.70 -9.70 -15.21
CA HIS A 102 10.02 -10.18 -14.84
C HIS A 102 10.67 -9.26 -13.83
N PHE A 103 11.50 -9.85 -13.02
CA PHE A 103 12.35 -9.18 -12.02
C PHE A 103 13.80 -9.43 -12.41
N LEU A 104 14.61 -8.38 -12.44
CA LEU A 104 16.04 -8.50 -12.66
C LEU A 104 16.71 -8.84 -11.35
N LEU A 105 17.42 -9.96 -11.32
CA LEU A 105 18.23 -10.39 -10.18
C LEU A 105 19.60 -9.71 -10.21
N ASP A 106 20.30 -9.72 -9.08
CA ASP A 106 21.65 -9.14 -8.94
C ASP A 106 22.68 -9.78 -9.87
N ASP A 107 22.46 -11.03 -10.27
CA ASP A 107 23.29 -11.77 -11.24
C ASP A 107 22.99 -11.43 -12.72
N GLY A 108 22.11 -10.48 -12.97
CA GLY A 108 21.69 -10.06 -14.32
C GLY A 108 20.64 -10.94 -14.96
N ASN A 109 20.19 -12.02 -14.32
CA ASN A 109 19.17 -12.90 -14.84
C ASN A 109 17.75 -12.35 -14.62
N LEU A 110 16.88 -12.54 -15.61
CA LEU A 110 15.47 -12.19 -15.53
C LEU A 110 14.66 -13.34 -14.93
N LYS A 111 14.06 -13.10 -13.78
CA LYS A 111 13.17 -14.07 -13.15
C LYS A 111 11.72 -13.77 -13.45
N LYS A 112 10.99 -14.77 -13.95
CA LYS A 112 9.54 -14.65 -14.18
C LYS A 112 8.80 -14.51 -12.85
N ILE A 113 7.99 -13.46 -12.75
CA ILE A 113 7.19 -13.17 -11.57
C ILE A 113 5.74 -12.87 -11.96
N LYS A 114 4.88 -12.77 -10.97
CA LYS A 114 3.56 -12.16 -11.10
C LYS A 114 3.55 -10.81 -10.41
N ILE A 115 2.98 -9.81 -11.07
CA ILE A 115 2.92 -8.42 -10.62
C ILE A 115 1.47 -7.98 -10.54
N ARG A 116 1.14 -7.13 -9.60
CA ARG A 116 -0.13 -6.38 -9.54
C ARG A 116 0.02 -5.10 -8.75
N HIS A 117 -0.93 -4.19 -8.89
CA HIS A 117 -1.07 -3.10 -7.93
C HIS A 117 -1.45 -3.66 -6.55
N ARG A 118 -1.02 -2.99 -5.50
CA ARG A 118 -1.30 -3.35 -4.11
C ARG A 118 -2.29 -2.37 -3.50
N GLY A 119 -3.03 -2.88 -2.51
CA GLY A 119 -3.97 -2.12 -1.70
C GLY A 119 -5.40 -2.24 -2.18
N ASP A 120 -6.31 -1.89 -1.32
CA ASP A 120 -7.75 -1.89 -1.58
C ASP A 120 -8.27 -0.45 -1.72
N ASN A 121 -7.53 0.54 -1.18
CA ASN A 121 -7.85 1.95 -1.35
C ASN A 121 -7.36 2.45 -2.72
N PRO A 122 -8.20 3.14 -3.50
CA PRO A 122 -7.86 3.73 -4.78
C PRO A 122 -6.62 4.62 -4.76
N ARG A 123 -6.34 5.30 -3.67
CA ARG A 123 -5.12 6.11 -3.49
C ARG A 123 -3.84 5.34 -3.76
N ASN A 124 -3.85 4.01 -3.58
CA ASN A 124 -2.67 3.18 -3.81
C ASN A 124 -2.31 3.00 -5.29
N TRP A 125 -3.20 3.34 -6.23
CA TRP A 125 -2.96 3.17 -7.67
C TRP A 125 -3.51 4.28 -8.57
N MET A 126 -4.27 5.25 -8.03
CA MET A 126 -4.72 6.43 -8.79
C MET A 126 -3.59 7.39 -9.09
N PHE A 127 -2.69 7.57 -8.14
CA PHE A 127 -1.54 8.44 -8.28
C PHE A 127 -0.51 7.85 -9.23
N GLU A 128 0.40 8.68 -9.69
CA GLU A 128 1.45 8.26 -10.60
C GLU A 128 2.35 7.20 -10.03
N LYS A 129 2.85 7.40 -8.81
CA LYS A 129 3.56 6.39 -8.06
C LYS A 129 2.57 5.41 -7.46
N LYS A 130 2.52 4.22 -8.04
CA LYS A 130 1.58 3.18 -7.65
C LYS A 130 2.22 2.22 -6.66
N HIS A 131 1.41 1.68 -5.77
CA HIS A 131 1.85 0.60 -4.91
C HIS A 131 1.92 -0.70 -5.70
N TRP A 132 3.02 -1.42 -5.58
CA TRP A 132 3.24 -2.66 -6.28
C TRP A 132 3.31 -3.85 -5.34
N ARG A 133 2.87 -5.00 -5.83
CA ARG A 133 3.08 -6.29 -5.18
C ARG A 133 3.56 -7.28 -6.21
N ILE A 134 4.64 -7.97 -5.89
CA ILE A 134 5.19 -9.03 -6.74
C ILE A 134 5.18 -10.36 -6.00
N LYS A 135 5.14 -11.46 -6.75
CA LYS A 135 5.37 -12.80 -6.25
C LYS A 135 6.06 -13.70 -7.27
N THR A 136 6.87 -14.61 -6.77
CA THR A 136 7.45 -15.70 -7.56
C THR A 136 6.47 -16.87 -7.70
N ARG A 137 6.82 -17.87 -8.47
CA ARG A 137 6.14 -19.18 -8.51
C ARG A 137 6.20 -19.86 -7.14
N LYS A 138 5.34 -20.87 -6.94
CA LYS A 138 5.16 -21.49 -5.61
C LYS A 138 6.46 -22.04 -5.02
N ASN A 139 7.32 -22.60 -5.84
CA ASN A 139 8.58 -23.26 -5.43
C ASN A 139 9.82 -22.39 -5.66
N GLU A 140 9.66 -21.10 -5.95
CA GLU A 140 10.75 -20.19 -6.24
C GLU A 140 10.72 -19.01 -5.26
N THR A 141 11.90 -18.52 -4.93
CA THR A 141 12.08 -17.33 -4.08
C THR A 141 13.03 -16.35 -4.75
N PHE A 142 12.98 -15.10 -4.37
CA PHE A 142 14.02 -14.11 -4.59
C PHE A 142 14.40 -13.53 -3.23
N ASP A 143 15.67 -13.41 -2.96
CA ASP A 143 16.18 -12.98 -1.65
C ASP A 143 15.45 -13.73 -0.49
N ARG A 144 15.31 -15.06 -0.63
CA ARG A 144 14.59 -15.94 0.32
C ARG A 144 13.12 -15.55 0.57
N LYS A 145 12.55 -14.66 -0.24
CA LYS A 145 11.16 -14.21 -0.16
C LYS A 145 10.39 -14.70 -1.36
N ARG A 146 9.14 -15.03 -1.16
CA ARG A 146 8.20 -15.32 -2.24
C ARG A 146 7.41 -14.10 -2.67
N TYR A 147 7.28 -13.09 -1.82
CA TYR A 147 6.51 -11.87 -2.03
C TYR A 147 7.34 -10.67 -1.63
N ALA A 148 7.22 -9.59 -2.40
CA ALA A 148 7.63 -8.27 -1.97
C ALA A 148 6.55 -7.24 -2.32
N GLU A 149 6.50 -6.18 -1.54
CA GLU A 149 5.65 -5.04 -1.77
C GLU A 149 6.52 -3.79 -1.88
N TYR A 150 6.19 -2.94 -2.84
CA TYR A 150 6.87 -1.66 -3.06
C TYR A 150 5.85 -0.55 -2.88
N TRP A 151 6.10 0.30 -1.91
CA TRP A 151 5.27 1.43 -1.59
C TRP A 151 6.00 2.72 -1.95
N PRO A 152 5.34 3.69 -2.58
CA PRO A 152 5.93 5.02 -2.71
C PRO A 152 6.46 5.47 -1.38
N VAL A 153 7.62 6.12 -1.39
CA VAL A 153 8.26 6.53 -0.15
C VAL A 153 7.31 7.46 0.62
N ASP A 154 7.14 7.11 1.87
CA ASP A 154 6.39 7.85 2.86
C ASP A 154 7.25 7.82 4.13
N PHE A 155 7.78 8.99 4.47
CA PHE A 155 8.70 9.11 5.60
C PHE A 155 8.04 8.71 6.91
N GLU A 156 6.78 9.05 7.10
CA GLU A 156 6.02 8.68 8.28
C GLU A 156 5.98 7.16 8.46
N LYS A 157 5.62 6.43 7.42
CA LYS A 157 5.60 4.94 7.46
C LYS A 157 6.98 4.35 7.68
N PHE A 158 8.02 4.93 7.07
CA PHE A 158 9.38 4.44 7.24
C PHE A 158 9.87 4.66 8.68
N PHE A 159 9.64 5.85 9.25
CA PHE A 159 9.98 6.15 10.64
C PHE A 159 9.17 5.32 11.62
N SER A 160 7.86 5.21 11.42
CA SER A 160 6.99 4.40 12.27
C SER A 160 7.46 2.94 12.34
N GLY A 161 7.81 2.34 11.19
CA GLY A 161 8.36 0.99 11.17
C GLY A 161 9.71 0.87 11.89
N SER A 162 10.56 1.89 11.79
CA SER A 162 11.86 1.92 12.49
C SER A 162 11.67 2.06 14.00
N ILE A 163 10.72 2.87 14.44
CA ILE A 163 10.35 3.02 15.86
C ILE A 163 9.79 1.69 16.40
N ALA A 164 8.86 1.07 15.69
CA ALA A 164 8.29 -0.23 16.09
C ALA A 164 9.38 -1.28 16.32
N ASN A 165 10.32 -1.40 15.40
CA ASN A 165 11.45 -2.33 15.55
C ASN A 165 12.32 -2.02 16.78
N ARG A 166 12.60 -0.74 17.07
CA ARG A 166 13.39 -0.33 18.24
C ARG A 166 12.66 -0.57 19.57
N MET A 167 11.34 -0.52 19.55
CA MET A 167 10.49 -0.82 20.70
C MET A 167 10.27 -2.32 20.90
N GLY A 168 10.89 -3.18 20.09
CA GLY A 168 10.71 -4.64 20.17
C GLY A 168 9.37 -5.13 19.60
N ILE A 169 8.60 -4.24 18.95
CA ILE A 169 7.34 -4.62 18.33
C ILE A 169 7.63 -5.39 17.05
N LEU A 170 6.96 -6.53 16.91
CA LEU A 170 7.08 -7.38 15.73
C LEU A 170 6.54 -6.65 14.49
N SER A 171 7.43 -6.16 13.65
CA SER A 171 7.08 -5.41 12.46
C SER A 171 7.77 -5.92 11.19
N PRO A 172 7.18 -5.71 9.99
CA PRO A 172 7.82 -6.05 8.74
C PRO A 172 9.16 -5.33 8.57
N LYS A 173 10.10 -5.95 7.87
CA LYS A 173 11.33 -5.27 7.46
C LYS A 173 11.02 -4.29 6.34
N PHE A 174 11.64 -3.11 6.43
CA PHE A 174 11.57 -2.04 5.45
C PHE A 174 12.96 -1.76 4.88
N LYS A 175 13.02 -1.52 3.56
CA LYS A 175 14.25 -1.17 2.85
C LYS A 175 13.92 -0.10 1.81
N LEU A 176 14.71 0.96 1.77
CA LEU A 176 14.61 1.94 0.69
C LEU A 176 15.27 1.38 -0.56
N VAL A 177 14.58 1.50 -1.67
CA VAL A 177 15.05 1.06 -2.99
C VAL A 177 14.70 2.10 -4.05
N GLU A 178 15.46 2.16 -5.12
CA GLU A 178 15.04 2.84 -6.34
C GLU A 178 14.37 1.83 -7.26
N LEU A 179 13.09 2.09 -7.61
CA LEU A 179 12.30 1.21 -8.45
C LEU A 179 12.35 1.66 -9.91
N PHE A 180 12.67 0.73 -10.79
CA PHE A 180 12.68 0.91 -12.23
C PHE A 180 11.56 0.05 -12.84
N ILE A 181 10.74 0.67 -13.67
CA ILE A 181 9.72 0.00 -14.47
C ILE A 181 10.11 0.12 -15.95
N ASN A 182 10.46 -1.01 -16.58
CA ASN A 182 10.95 -1.04 -17.96
C ASN A 182 12.09 -0.02 -18.17
N ASP A 183 13.09 -0.08 -17.31
CA ASP A 183 14.30 0.76 -17.31
C ASP A 183 14.08 2.26 -17.04
N LYS A 184 12.85 2.67 -16.78
CA LYS A 184 12.56 4.04 -16.34
C LYS A 184 12.47 4.10 -14.83
N SER A 185 13.23 4.99 -14.20
CA SER A 185 13.13 5.21 -12.75
C SER A 185 11.73 5.73 -12.40
N ASP A 186 11.06 5.01 -11.52
CA ASP A 186 9.80 5.43 -10.88
C ASP A 186 10.08 6.13 -9.53
N GLY A 187 11.36 6.23 -9.18
CA GLY A 187 11.89 6.91 -8.00
C GLY A 187 12.04 6.01 -6.78
N ILE A 188 12.10 6.62 -5.61
CA ILE A 188 12.36 5.90 -4.36
C ILE A 188 11.08 5.27 -3.82
N PHE A 189 11.21 4.00 -3.42
CA PHE A 189 10.16 3.20 -2.83
C PHE A 189 10.63 2.57 -1.52
N ILE A 190 9.67 2.23 -0.68
CA ILE A 190 9.88 1.35 0.46
C ILE A 190 9.56 -0.07 0.01
N GLU A 191 10.58 -0.92 -0.07
CA GLU A 191 10.37 -2.36 -0.14
C GLU A 191 9.96 -2.86 1.24
N THR A 192 8.78 -3.47 1.32
CA THR A 192 8.29 -4.03 2.59
C THR A 192 8.02 -5.51 2.46
N GLU A 193 8.25 -6.20 3.54
CA GLU A 193 7.95 -7.60 3.65
C GLU A 193 6.45 -7.83 3.82
N LYS A 194 5.96 -8.90 3.21
CA LYS A 194 4.60 -9.33 3.43
C LYS A 194 4.49 -10.13 4.73
N LEU A 195 3.53 -9.75 5.58
CA LEU A 195 3.15 -10.55 6.75
C LEU A 195 2.56 -11.89 6.29
N ASN A 196 3.23 -12.97 6.60
CA ASN A 196 2.85 -14.36 6.29
C ASN A 196 3.71 -15.34 7.12
N GLU A 197 3.61 -16.62 6.84
CA GLU A 197 4.44 -17.65 7.50
C GLU A 197 5.94 -17.42 7.36
N GLY A 198 6.40 -16.90 6.22
CA GLY A 198 7.82 -16.57 6.02
C GLY A 198 8.31 -15.50 6.99
N PHE A 199 7.47 -14.51 7.27
CA PHE A 199 7.72 -13.49 8.28
C PHE A 199 7.84 -14.12 9.69
N LEU A 200 6.92 -15.00 10.05
CA LEU A 200 6.95 -15.69 11.35
C LEU A 200 8.19 -16.59 11.51
N ARG A 201 8.52 -17.37 10.47
CA ARG A 201 9.71 -18.23 10.45
C ARG A 201 11.00 -17.44 10.66
N ARG A 202 11.13 -16.31 9.99
CA ARG A 202 12.32 -15.45 10.13
C ARG A 202 12.46 -14.86 11.52
N ASN A 203 11.35 -14.66 12.23
CA ASN A 203 11.33 -14.16 13.61
C ASN A 203 11.28 -15.28 14.63
N ASN A 204 11.51 -16.54 14.24
CA ASN A 204 11.51 -17.74 15.11
C ASN A 204 10.18 -17.94 15.86
N LEU A 205 9.07 -17.50 15.27
CA LEU A 205 7.74 -17.59 15.89
C LEU A 205 6.89 -18.75 15.40
N MET A 206 7.40 -19.57 14.46
CA MET A 206 6.66 -20.76 14.03
C MET A 206 6.84 -21.90 15.04
N PRO A 207 5.80 -22.67 15.28
CA PRO A 207 4.48 -22.68 14.62
C PRO A 207 3.41 -21.86 15.41
N VAL A 208 2.87 -20.82 14.80
CA VAL A 208 1.77 -20.01 15.36
C VAL A 208 0.78 -19.58 14.26
N ASN A 209 -0.39 -19.16 14.67
CA ASN A 209 -1.34 -18.50 13.79
C ASN A 209 -1.06 -17.00 13.71
N LEU A 210 -1.35 -16.41 12.55
CA LEU A 210 -1.27 -14.97 12.33
C LEU A 210 -2.59 -14.52 11.70
N TYR A 211 -3.24 -13.57 12.34
CA TYR A 211 -4.50 -13.01 11.89
C TYR A 211 -4.35 -11.55 11.49
N LYS A 212 -5.12 -11.14 10.51
CA LYS A 212 -5.26 -9.75 10.10
C LYS A 212 -6.73 -9.40 10.01
N GLY A 213 -7.16 -8.39 10.75
CA GLY A 213 -8.47 -7.77 10.54
C GLY A 213 -8.49 -7.09 9.17
N GLU A 214 -9.51 -7.28 8.40
CA GLU A 214 -9.70 -6.61 7.10
C GLU A 214 -10.92 -5.69 7.20
N GLN A 215 -10.71 -4.40 6.99
CA GLN A 215 -11.79 -3.48 6.72
C GLN A 215 -12.37 -3.82 5.35
N ILE A 216 -13.67 -4.01 5.28
CA ILE A 216 -14.36 -4.17 4.01
C ILE A 216 -14.53 -2.77 3.41
N LEU A 217 -14.17 -2.61 2.14
CA LEU A 217 -14.16 -1.32 1.42
C LEU A 217 -15.49 -0.53 1.55
N THR A 218 -16.60 -1.24 1.68
CA THR A 218 -17.93 -0.65 1.84
C THR A 218 -18.15 -0.05 3.22
N GLU A 219 -17.53 -0.57 4.25
CA GLU A 219 -17.73 -0.13 5.64
C GLU A 219 -16.96 1.14 5.95
N GLY A 220 -15.70 1.24 5.49
CA GLY A 220 -14.92 2.48 5.60
C GLY A 220 -15.48 3.66 4.79
N ILE A 221 -16.40 3.38 3.82
CA ILE A 221 -17.05 4.41 3.01
C ILE A 221 -18.30 4.96 3.67
N ILE A 222 -19.03 4.11 4.38
CA ILE A 222 -20.34 4.44 4.94
C ILE A 222 -20.20 5.00 6.37
N GLY A 223 -18.97 5.09 6.89
CA GLY A 223 -18.74 5.54 8.27
C GLY A 223 -19.11 4.50 9.32
N THR A 224 -19.40 3.26 8.90
CA THR A 224 -19.56 2.13 9.80
C THR A 224 -18.20 1.44 9.92
N GLU A 225 -17.58 1.56 11.04
CA GLU A 225 -16.34 0.85 11.31
C GLU A 225 -16.64 -0.60 11.63
N PRO A 226 -15.88 -1.54 11.04
CA PRO A 226 -16.05 -2.93 11.38
C PRO A 226 -15.63 -3.12 12.83
N ASP A 227 -16.52 -3.64 13.64
CA ASP A 227 -16.17 -4.06 14.99
C ASP A 227 -15.28 -5.29 14.94
N LEU A 228 -13.99 -5.03 14.83
CA LEU A 228 -12.96 -6.07 14.70
C LEU A 228 -12.98 -7.04 15.88
N PHE A 229 -13.27 -6.56 17.08
CA PHE A 229 -13.19 -7.38 18.28
C PHE A 229 -14.47 -8.18 18.57
N ASN A 230 -15.58 -7.80 17.96
CA ASN A 230 -16.84 -8.54 18.08
C ASN A 230 -17.09 -9.53 16.95
N ASN A 231 -16.37 -9.44 15.84
CA ASN A 231 -16.61 -10.27 14.67
C ASN A 231 -15.33 -10.97 14.15
N TYR A 232 -15.10 -12.22 14.57
CA TYR A 232 -13.96 -13.00 14.10
C TYR A 232 -14.01 -13.36 12.60
N HIS A 233 -15.15 -13.27 11.95
CA HIS A 233 -15.31 -13.60 10.53
C HIS A 233 -14.55 -12.64 9.62
N ILE A 234 -14.45 -11.36 10.00
CA ILE A 234 -13.74 -10.35 9.22
C ILE A 234 -12.22 -10.46 9.31
N TRP A 235 -11.72 -11.30 10.21
CA TRP A 235 -10.31 -11.58 10.30
C TRP A 235 -9.87 -12.62 9.29
N LYS A 236 -8.75 -12.37 8.65
CA LYS A 236 -8.12 -13.31 7.71
C LYS A 236 -6.92 -13.99 8.35
N LYS A 237 -6.92 -15.31 8.33
CA LYS A 237 -5.77 -16.11 8.75
C LYS A 237 -4.68 -16.01 7.68
N LEU A 238 -3.50 -15.51 8.06
CA LEU A 238 -2.36 -15.31 7.16
C LEU A 238 -1.32 -16.43 7.28
N ALA A 239 -1.25 -17.06 8.43
CA ALA A 239 -0.43 -18.23 8.69
C ALA A 239 -1.30 -19.32 9.30
N TYR A 240 -1.25 -20.50 8.73
CA TYR A 240 -2.10 -21.65 9.10
C TYR A 240 -1.32 -22.98 9.04
N PHE A 241 -0.02 -22.88 9.23
CA PHE A 241 0.87 -24.04 9.09
C PHE A 241 0.51 -25.21 10.01
N ASN A 242 0.06 -24.93 11.23
CA ASN A 242 -0.28 -25.96 12.22
C ASN A 242 -1.69 -26.51 12.08
N GLN A 243 -2.47 -25.89 11.26
CA GLN A 243 -3.87 -26.25 11.08
C GLN A 243 -4.13 -26.49 9.61
N LEU A 244 -4.65 -27.63 9.31
CA LEU A 244 -4.92 -28.06 7.94
C LEU A 244 -6.05 -27.24 7.32
N ASP A 245 -6.87 -26.55 8.13
CA ASP A 245 -7.97 -25.74 7.68
C ASP A 245 -7.68 -24.24 7.82
N GLU A 246 -7.57 -23.55 6.67
CA GLU A 246 -7.48 -22.08 6.60
C GLU A 246 -8.68 -21.38 7.24
N LYS A 247 -9.85 -22.04 7.28
CA LYS A 247 -11.10 -21.50 7.80
C LYS A 247 -11.22 -21.63 9.31
N ASP A 248 -10.48 -22.56 9.91
CA ASP A 248 -10.47 -22.73 11.36
C ASP A 248 -9.87 -21.50 12.04
N LYS A 249 -10.69 -20.81 12.81
CA LYS A 249 -10.36 -19.62 13.60
C LYS A 249 -10.86 -19.77 15.04
N SER A 250 -10.93 -21.01 15.51
CA SER A 250 -11.45 -21.31 16.86
C SER A 250 -10.63 -20.60 17.95
N ASP A 251 -9.32 -20.60 17.82
CA ASP A 251 -8.39 -19.90 18.73
C ASP A 251 -8.64 -18.39 18.79
N LEU A 252 -8.85 -17.74 17.63
CA LEU A 252 -9.20 -16.33 17.56
C LEU A 252 -10.58 -16.05 18.17
N ARG A 253 -11.58 -16.86 17.83
CA ARG A 253 -12.93 -16.72 18.37
C ARG A 253 -12.93 -16.80 19.91
N ASP A 254 -12.20 -17.77 20.43
CA ASP A 254 -12.12 -18.00 21.89
C ASP A 254 -11.39 -16.84 22.58
N PHE A 255 -10.33 -16.32 21.96
CA PHE A 255 -9.64 -15.13 22.46
C PHE A 255 -10.54 -13.88 22.45
N LEU A 256 -11.25 -13.61 21.36
CA LEU A 256 -12.16 -12.46 21.27
C LEU A 256 -13.34 -12.59 22.25
N SER A 257 -13.80 -13.82 22.51
CA SER A 257 -14.81 -14.07 23.53
C SER A 257 -14.29 -13.77 24.93
N LEU A 258 -13.03 -14.15 25.22
CA LEU A 258 -12.39 -13.82 26.47
C LEU A 258 -12.20 -12.31 26.66
N LEU A 259 -11.76 -11.61 25.60
CA LEU A 259 -11.61 -10.15 25.60
C LEU A 259 -12.93 -9.46 25.96
N ARG A 260 -14.02 -9.84 25.33
CA ARG A 260 -15.37 -9.30 25.62
C ARG A 260 -15.79 -9.57 27.07
N ASN A 261 -15.58 -10.79 27.55
CA ASN A 261 -15.95 -11.15 28.91
C ASN A 261 -15.08 -10.43 29.95
N ALA A 262 -13.85 -10.08 29.62
CA ALA A 262 -12.97 -9.35 30.51
C ALA A 262 -13.47 -7.93 30.84
N GLU A 263 -14.23 -7.32 29.95
CA GLU A 263 -14.93 -6.05 30.22
C GLU A 263 -16.03 -6.20 31.27
N LEU A 264 -16.58 -7.40 31.44
CA LEU A 264 -17.74 -7.67 32.27
C LEU A 264 -17.39 -8.17 33.68
N ASN A 265 -16.21 -8.77 33.88
CA ASN A 265 -15.83 -9.32 35.17
C ASN A 265 -14.30 -9.45 35.36
N ASN A 266 -13.88 -9.32 36.61
CA ASN A 266 -12.46 -9.37 37.02
C ASN A 266 -11.78 -10.73 36.78
N PHE A 267 -12.52 -11.84 36.86
CA PHE A 267 -11.94 -13.16 36.60
C PHE A 267 -11.51 -13.30 35.13
N SER A 268 -12.36 -12.93 34.23
CA SER A 268 -12.04 -12.94 32.79
C SER A 268 -10.91 -11.97 32.45
N PHE A 269 -10.82 -10.84 33.13
CA PHE A 269 -9.71 -9.91 32.97
C PHE A 269 -8.38 -10.51 33.42
N SER A 270 -8.33 -11.20 34.57
CA SER A 270 -7.13 -11.89 35.04
C SER A 270 -6.70 -13.01 34.08
N GLU A 271 -7.65 -13.73 33.51
CA GLU A 271 -7.40 -14.75 32.49
C GLU A 271 -6.87 -14.14 31.18
N LEU A 272 -7.40 -13.02 30.77
CA LEU A 272 -6.91 -12.27 29.60
C LEU A 272 -5.44 -11.85 29.80
N LEU A 273 -5.09 -11.29 30.95
CA LEU A 273 -3.72 -10.90 31.27
C LEU A 273 -2.75 -12.08 31.23
N ARG A 274 -3.17 -13.27 31.65
CA ARG A 274 -2.34 -14.48 31.57
C ARG A 274 -2.10 -14.97 30.15
N ARG A 275 -3.01 -14.70 29.22
CA ARG A 275 -2.96 -15.14 27.82
C ARG A 275 -2.38 -14.09 26.89
N THR A 276 -2.09 -12.90 27.40
CA THR A 276 -1.54 -11.79 26.61
C THR A 276 -0.14 -11.44 27.10
N ASP A 277 0.71 -11.06 26.16
CA ASP A 277 1.98 -10.43 26.48
C ASP A 277 1.71 -8.93 26.74
N VAL A 278 1.56 -8.60 28.04
CA VAL A 278 1.21 -7.26 28.48
C VAL A 278 2.29 -6.24 28.11
N ASP A 279 3.56 -6.64 28.13
CA ASP A 279 4.68 -5.75 27.80
C ASP A 279 4.66 -5.39 26.31
N ILE A 280 4.37 -6.34 25.43
CA ILE A 280 4.20 -6.08 24.00
C ILE A 280 2.98 -5.20 23.77
N TRP A 281 1.85 -5.45 24.44
CA TRP A 281 0.65 -4.62 24.32
C TRP A 281 0.89 -3.18 24.79
N SER A 282 1.56 -3.00 25.90
CA SER A 282 1.91 -1.68 26.43
C SER A 282 2.85 -0.93 25.48
N SER A 283 3.85 -1.64 24.95
CA SER A 283 4.74 -1.09 23.92
C SER A 283 4.00 -0.69 22.66
N PHE A 284 3.03 -1.49 22.23
CA PHE A 284 2.21 -1.18 21.07
C PHE A 284 1.31 0.03 21.30
N ALA A 285 0.68 0.15 22.48
CA ALA A 285 -0.12 1.32 22.84
C ALA A 285 0.75 2.60 22.85
N ALA A 286 1.93 2.55 23.47
CA ALA A 286 2.87 3.66 23.44
C ALA A 286 3.32 4.02 22.02
N TYR A 287 3.57 3.02 21.18
CA TYR A 287 3.91 3.21 19.78
C TYR A 287 2.80 3.93 19.01
N GLN A 288 1.54 3.55 19.21
CA GLN A 288 0.39 4.21 18.57
C GLN A 288 0.30 5.68 18.95
N ILE A 289 0.48 6.00 20.23
CA ILE A 289 0.50 7.40 20.71
C ILE A 289 1.65 8.18 20.06
N LEU A 290 2.85 7.60 20.04
CA LEU A 290 4.04 8.25 19.46
C LEU A 290 3.91 8.51 17.96
N THR A 291 3.30 7.60 17.23
CA THR A 291 3.18 7.67 15.77
C THR A 291 1.90 8.31 15.30
N GLN A 292 1.00 8.70 16.22
CA GLN A 292 -0.32 9.27 15.92
C GLN A 292 -1.06 8.45 14.85
N ASN A 293 -1.07 7.13 15.02
CA ASN A 293 -1.66 6.23 14.04
C ASN A 293 -3.18 6.18 14.19
N TYR A 294 -3.88 7.04 13.44
CA TYR A 294 -5.34 7.18 13.47
C TYR A 294 -6.13 5.94 13.02
N HIS A 295 -5.48 4.97 12.40
CA HIS A 295 -6.18 3.77 11.92
C HIS A 295 -6.52 2.75 13.00
N ASN A 296 -6.11 3.00 14.23
CA ASN A 296 -6.32 2.10 15.37
C ASN A 296 -6.99 2.80 16.55
N ASP A 297 -7.54 3.99 16.35
CA ASP A 297 -8.19 4.80 17.41
C ASP A 297 -9.58 4.30 17.80
N HIS A 298 -9.93 3.09 17.41
CA HIS A 298 -11.28 2.57 17.61
C HIS A 298 -11.26 1.37 18.56
N SER A 299 -10.70 1.61 19.69
CA SER A 299 -10.88 0.74 20.85
C SER A 299 -11.87 1.34 21.83
#